data_edc6870d98e4220a991768af02e23b20
#
_entry.id   edc6870d98e4220a991768af02e23b20
#
_cell.length_a   1.000
_cell.length_b   1.000
_cell.length_c   1.000
_cell.angle_alpha   90.00
_cell.angle_beta   90.00
_cell.angle_gamma   90.00
#
_symmetry.space_group_name_H-M   'P 1'
#
loop_
_entity.id
_entity.type
_entity.pdbx_description
1 polymer ?
#
loop_
_entity_poly.entity_id
_entity_poly.type
_entity_poly.pdbx_seq_one_letter_code
_entity_poly.pdbx_strand_id
1 'polypeptide(L)'
;MAVSEKMRVAIQGYEGSFHHIVAERYFGEDITIVPCATFREVARQVESGESTYGVMAIENSIAGSILPNLGILHNSNLQVVGEYYLHIRQNLMALPGVRLEDIHEVHSHPMALLQCVDYLDQYKWKLVETEDTALSAKNIAQKKNHHAAAIAGYLAARLFGLEILAPDIHTIKNNCTRFLIIRPD
;
A
#
# COMPACT_ATOMS: atom_id res chain seq x y z
N MET A 1 7.26 30.45 17.32
CA MET A 1 6.24 29.42 17.44
C MET A 1 6.91 28.05 17.27
N ALA A 2 6.74 27.16 18.23
CA ALA A 2 7.18 25.78 18.06
C ALA A 2 6.32 25.15 16.95
N VAL A 3 6.95 24.61 15.91
CA VAL A 3 6.26 23.77 14.93
C VAL A 3 5.85 22.52 15.69
N SER A 4 4.56 22.29 15.84
CA SER A 4 4.04 21.03 16.41
C SER A 4 4.57 19.90 15.57
N GLU A 5 5.36 19.00 16.15
CA GLU A 5 5.79 17.79 15.47
C GLU A 5 4.55 16.97 15.10
N LYS A 6 4.46 16.62 13.83
CA LYS A 6 3.38 15.75 13.35
C LYS A 6 3.53 14.36 13.96
N MET A 7 2.40 13.74 14.27
CA MET A 7 2.36 12.35 14.72
C MET A 7 3.05 11.43 13.72
N ARG A 8 3.95 10.59 14.19
CA ARG A 8 4.67 9.61 13.36
C ARG A 8 3.95 8.27 13.43
N VAL A 9 3.64 7.73 12.26
CA VAL A 9 2.96 6.44 12.10
C VAL A 9 3.83 5.50 11.25
N ALA A 10 4.27 4.41 11.84
CA ALA A 10 5.08 3.40 11.15
C ALA A 10 4.18 2.47 10.32
N ILE A 11 4.61 2.21 9.10
CA ILE A 11 3.93 1.29 8.17
C ILE A 11 4.95 0.35 7.53
N GLN A 12 4.51 -0.84 7.12
CA GLN A 12 5.34 -1.65 6.25
C GLN A 12 5.17 -1.19 4.80
N GLY A 13 6.29 -1.12 4.09
CA GLY A 13 6.31 -0.77 2.67
C GLY A 13 6.54 0.72 2.46
N TYR A 14 5.98 1.23 1.38
CA TYR A 14 6.27 2.56 0.86
C TYR A 14 5.09 3.52 1.02
N GLU A 15 5.36 4.80 0.85
CA GLU A 15 4.30 5.80 0.74
C GLU A 15 3.38 5.45 -0.43
N GLY A 16 2.08 5.64 -0.22
CA GLY A 16 1.06 5.30 -1.21
C GLY A 16 0.54 3.86 -1.10
N SER A 17 1.10 3.04 -0.22
CA SER A 17 0.66 1.67 0.04
C SER A 17 -0.72 1.60 0.71
N PHE A 18 -1.28 0.39 0.78
CA PHE A 18 -2.54 0.17 1.50
C PHE A 18 -2.40 0.46 3.00
N HIS A 19 -1.26 0.20 3.59
CA HIS A 19 -0.96 0.60 4.98
C HIS A 19 -1.03 2.11 5.15
N HIS A 20 -0.50 2.87 4.20
CA HIS A 20 -0.58 4.33 4.21
C HIS A 20 -2.02 4.82 4.10
N ILE A 21 -2.84 4.19 3.25
CA ILE A 21 -4.27 4.51 3.15
C ILE A 21 -4.95 4.34 4.51
N VAL A 22 -4.70 3.23 5.20
CA VAL A 22 -5.26 2.98 6.53
C VAL A 22 -4.79 4.03 7.53
N ALA A 23 -3.50 4.37 7.53
CA ALA A 23 -2.97 5.40 8.41
C ALA A 23 -3.67 6.75 8.21
N GLU A 24 -3.87 7.19 6.96
CA GLU A 24 -4.58 8.43 6.66
C GLU A 24 -6.06 8.38 7.07
N ARG A 25 -6.73 7.27 6.81
CA ARG A 25 -8.15 7.14 7.16
C ARG A 25 -8.38 7.09 8.66
N TYR A 26 -7.47 6.50 9.40
CA TYR A 26 -7.59 6.36 10.85
C TYR A 26 -7.17 7.63 11.59
N PHE A 27 -6.08 8.27 11.18
CA PHE A 27 -5.47 9.40 11.88
C PHE A 27 -5.66 10.76 11.19
N GLY A 28 -6.12 10.77 9.95
CA GLY A 28 -6.13 11.97 9.10
C GLY A 28 -4.84 12.14 8.32
N GLU A 29 -4.80 13.16 7.46
CA GLU A 29 -3.67 13.39 6.56
C GLU A 29 -2.49 14.11 7.22
N ASP A 30 -2.72 14.75 8.37
CA ASP A 30 -1.69 15.53 9.08
C ASP A 30 -0.79 14.63 9.95
N ILE A 31 -0.17 13.65 9.32
CA ILE A 31 0.72 12.67 9.94
C ILE A 31 2.02 12.57 9.14
N THR A 32 3.06 12.09 9.82
CA THR A 32 4.32 11.70 9.16
C THR A 32 4.34 10.18 9.06
N ILE A 33 4.39 9.67 7.84
CA ILE A 33 4.53 8.23 7.59
C ILE A 33 5.99 7.83 7.74
N VAL A 34 6.24 6.75 8.46
CA VAL A 34 7.57 6.15 8.62
C VAL A 34 7.57 4.80 7.89
N PRO A 35 8.05 4.74 6.64
CA PRO A 35 8.12 3.50 5.90
C PRO A 35 9.16 2.55 6.52
N CYS A 36 8.77 1.30 6.71
CA CYS A 36 9.64 0.25 7.23
C CYS A 36 9.68 -0.92 6.23
N ALA A 37 10.83 -1.57 6.13
CA ALA A 37 10.98 -2.69 5.21
C ALA A 37 10.20 -3.93 5.67
N THR A 38 10.06 -4.13 6.99
CA THR A 38 9.42 -5.30 7.58
C THR A 38 8.47 -4.91 8.71
N PHE A 39 7.52 -5.80 9.02
CA PHE A 39 6.66 -5.61 10.20
C PHE A 39 7.45 -5.66 11.51
N ARG A 40 8.55 -6.38 11.54
CA ARG A 40 9.46 -6.39 12.69
C ARG A 40 10.03 -4.99 12.97
N GLU A 41 10.38 -4.26 11.91
CA GLU A 41 10.83 -2.87 12.03
C GLU A 41 9.69 -1.94 12.47
N VAL A 42 8.47 -2.14 11.98
CA VAL A 42 7.29 -1.40 12.45
C VAL A 42 7.13 -1.59 13.96
N ALA A 43 7.17 -2.82 14.44
CA ALA A 43 7.08 -3.12 15.87
C ALA A 43 8.19 -2.43 16.67
N ARG A 44 9.41 -2.48 16.18
CA ARG A 44 10.57 -1.83 16.84
C ARG A 44 10.42 -0.32 16.91
N GLN A 45 10.00 0.32 15.82
CA GLN A 45 9.73 1.76 15.76
C GLN A 45 8.71 2.20 16.81
N VAL A 46 7.67 1.41 17.00
CA VAL A 46 6.61 1.69 17.97
C VAL A 46 7.09 1.40 19.39
N GLU A 47 7.72 0.25 19.64
CA GLU A 47 8.24 -0.13 20.97
C GLU A 47 9.25 0.87 21.49
N SER A 48 10.11 1.40 20.64
CA SER A 48 11.13 2.41 21.02
C SER A 48 10.55 3.80 21.25
N GLY A 49 9.30 4.04 20.83
CA GLY A 49 8.67 5.35 20.87
C GLY A 49 9.10 6.30 19.76
N GLU A 50 9.92 5.84 18.80
CA GLU A 50 10.28 6.64 17.62
C GLU A 50 9.08 6.94 16.73
N SER A 51 8.10 6.04 16.72
CA SER A 51 6.77 6.27 16.14
C SER A 51 5.71 6.14 17.23
N THR A 52 4.70 7.02 17.17
CA THR A 52 3.61 7.03 18.15
C THR A 52 2.68 5.82 17.96
N TYR A 53 2.43 5.49 16.72
CA TYR A 53 1.57 4.37 16.32
C TYR A 53 2.19 3.59 15.17
N GLY A 54 1.69 2.38 14.98
CA GLY A 54 1.98 1.55 13.82
C GLY A 54 0.70 0.99 13.22
N VAL A 55 0.78 0.62 11.96
CA VAL A 55 -0.31 -0.05 11.22
C VAL A 55 0.21 -1.40 10.76
N MET A 56 -0.52 -2.47 11.09
CA MET A 56 -0.11 -3.84 10.81
C MET A 56 -1.26 -4.65 10.21
N ALA A 57 -1.10 -5.12 8.98
CA ALA A 57 -2.04 -6.07 8.38
C ALA A 57 -1.95 -7.43 9.08
N ILE A 58 -3.07 -8.04 9.45
CA ILE A 58 -3.09 -9.32 10.16
C ILE A 58 -3.87 -10.43 9.47
N GLU A 59 -4.80 -10.10 8.62
CA GLU A 59 -5.54 -11.07 7.82
C GLU A 59 -6.16 -10.45 6.59
N ASN A 60 -6.36 -11.30 5.58
CA ASN A 60 -7.01 -10.93 4.34
C ASN A 60 -8.11 -11.95 4.02
N SER A 61 -9.24 -11.50 3.49
CA SER A 61 -10.41 -12.34 3.22
C SER A 61 -10.14 -13.46 2.19
N ILE A 62 -9.11 -13.30 1.37
CA ILE A 62 -8.71 -14.28 0.34
C ILE A 62 -7.50 -15.11 0.81
N ALA A 63 -6.47 -14.43 1.31
CA ALA A 63 -5.20 -15.06 1.68
C ALA A 63 -5.17 -15.63 3.10
N GLY A 64 -6.13 -15.25 3.96
CA GLY A 64 -6.19 -15.71 5.34
C GLY A 64 -5.31 -14.92 6.30
N SER A 65 -4.99 -15.53 7.43
CA SER A 65 -4.20 -14.90 8.49
C SER A 65 -2.74 -14.74 8.08
N ILE A 66 -2.16 -13.60 8.45
CA ILE A 66 -0.73 -13.34 8.27
C ILE A 66 0.00 -13.78 9.54
N LEU A 67 0.28 -15.07 9.64
CA LEU A 67 0.83 -15.69 10.86
C LEU A 67 2.12 -15.04 11.36
N PRO A 68 3.10 -14.68 10.50
CA PRO A 68 4.30 -14.00 10.97
C PRO A 68 4.01 -12.70 11.73
N ASN A 69 3.01 -11.94 11.29
CA ASN A 69 2.64 -10.68 11.95
C ASN A 69 1.96 -10.90 13.30
N LEU A 70 1.11 -11.92 13.38
CA LEU A 70 0.52 -12.32 14.66
C LEU A 70 1.60 -12.77 15.66
N GLY A 71 2.61 -13.48 15.18
CA GLY A 71 3.76 -13.89 16.00
C GLY A 71 4.57 -12.70 16.51
N ILE A 72 4.82 -11.70 15.66
CA ILE A 72 5.53 -10.47 16.04
C ILE A 72 4.74 -9.74 17.13
N LEU A 73 3.43 -9.58 16.93
CA LEU A 73 2.56 -8.93 17.89
C LEU A 73 2.53 -9.66 19.23
N HIS A 74 2.39 -11.00 19.21
CA HIS A 74 2.35 -11.83 20.42
C HIS A 74 3.63 -11.74 21.23
N ASN A 75 4.79 -11.65 20.58
CA ASN A 75 6.10 -11.58 21.22
C ASN A 75 6.57 -10.15 21.52
N SER A 76 5.70 -9.16 21.40
CA SER A 76 5.98 -7.75 21.65
C SER A 76 5.25 -7.24 22.88
N ASN A 77 5.65 -6.05 23.34
CA ASN A 77 4.95 -5.29 24.39
C ASN A 77 4.01 -4.25 23.79
N LEU A 78 3.53 -4.48 22.58
CA LEU A 78 2.65 -3.55 21.89
C LEU A 78 1.20 -3.73 22.32
N GLN A 79 0.47 -2.62 22.39
CA GLN A 79 -0.97 -2.62 22.62
C GLN A 79 -1.71 -2.40 21.31
N VAL A 80 -2.75 -3.18 21.09
CA VAL A 80 -3.70 -2.96 20.01
C VAL A 80 -4.77 -1.98 20.49
N VAL A 81 -4.85 -0.81 19.85
CA VAL A 81 -5.79 0.25 20.24
C VAL A 81 -6.91 0.46 19.24
N GLY A 82 -6.86 -0.21 18.10
CA GLY A 82 -7.91 -0.13 17.11
C GLY A 82 -7.70 -1.12 15.97
N GLU A 83 -8.70 -1.19 15.12
CA GLU A 83 -8.65 -1.99 13.90
C GLU A 83 -9.32 -1.23 12.76
N TYR A 84 -8.93 -1.57 11.54
CA TYR A 84 -9.50 -1.00 10.33
C TYR A 84 -9.62 -2.08 9.26
N TYR A 85 -10.81 -2.20 8.67
CA TYR A 85 -11.06 -3.08 7.53
C TYR A 85 -11.01 -2.25 6.26
N LEU A 86 -10.08 -2.58 5.37
CA LEU A 86 -9.91 -1.88 4.10
C LEU A 86 -10.25 -2.82 2.94
N HIS A 87 -11.16 -2.38 2.07
CA HIS A 87 -11.32 -3.01 0.77
C HIS A 87 -10.08 -2.77 -0.07
N ILE A 88 -9.48 -3.87 -0.53
CA ILE A 88 -8.28 -3.80 -1.39
C ILE A 88 -8.75 -3.63 -2.82
N ARG A 89 -8.54 -2.44 -3.35
CA ARG A 89 -8.92 -2.06 -4.71
C ARG A 89 -7.66 -1.78 -5.51
N GLN A 90 -7.51 -2.51 -6.61
CA GLN A 90 -6.38 -2.33 -7.51
C GLN A 90 -6.83 -1.51 -8.72
N ASN A 91 -6.00 -0.58 -9.14
CA ASN A 91 -6.29 0.35 -10.23
C ASN A 91 -5.13 0.38 -11.21
N LEU A 92 -5.44 0.53 -12.49
CA LEU A 92 -4.44 0.77 -13.51
C LEU A 92 -4.21 2.28 -13.63
N MET A 93 -2.97 2.71 -13.51
CA MET A 93 -2.61 4.12 -13.54
C MET A 93 -1.38 4.38 -14.39
N ALA A 94 -1.31 5.57 -14.98
CA ALA A 94 -0.20 5.99 -15.84
C ALA A 94 -0.01 7.49 -15.74
N LEU A 95 1.03 7.98 -16.40
CA LEU A 95 1.28 9.42 -16.51
C LEU A 95 0.10 10.14 -17.17
N PRO A 96 -0.16 11.41 -16.79
CA PRO A 96 -1.22 12.20 -17.40
C PRO A 96 -1.10 12.23 -18.93
N GLY A 97 -2.23 12.02 -19.61
CA GLY A 97 -2.33 12.02 -21.07
C GLY A 97 -1.98 10.71 -21.75
N VAL A 98 -1.46 9.71 -21.02
CA VAL A 98 -1.22 8.36 -21.56
C VAL A 98 -2.56 7.65 -21.74
N ARG A 99 -2.74 7.01 -22.89
CA ARG A 99 -3.96 6.23 -23.22
C ARG A 99 -3.66 4.74 -23.10
N LEU A 100 -4.70 3.94 -22.99
CA LEU A 100 -4.55 2.46 -22.95
C LEU A 100 -3.75 1.93 -24.15
N GLU A 101 -3.95 2.52 -25.33
CA GLU A 101 -3.24 2.13 -26.55
C GLU A 101 -1.73 2.41 -26.50
N ASP A 102 -1.31 3.33 -25.66
CA ASP A 102 0.10 3.71 -25.53
C ASP A 102 0.88 2.77 -24.60
N ILE A 103 0.17 1.93 -23.83
CA ILE A 103 0.77 1.05 -22.83
C ILE A 103 1.32 -0.21 -23.50
N HIS A 104 2.57 -0.54 -23.21
CA HIS A 104 3.23 -1.77 -23.64
C HIS A 104 3.53 -2.72 -22.48
N GLU A 105 3.68 -2.18 -21.28
CA GLU A 105 4.00 -2.95 -20.09
C GLU A 105 3.28 -2.44 -18.84
N VAL A 106 3.06 -3.34 -17.89
CA VAL A 106 2.40 -3.06 -16.62
C VAL A 106 3.30 -3.53 -15.48
N HIS A 107 3.60 -2.63 -14.56
CA HIS A 107 4.50 -2.86 -13.42
C HIS A 107 3.70 -2.96 -12.14
N SER A 108 3.93 -4.00 -11.37
CA SER A 108 3.39 -4.11 -10.01
C SER A 108 4.03 -5.27 -9.24
N HIS A 109 3.68 -5.39 -7.97
CA HIS A 109 4.04 -6.56 -7.19
C HIS A 109 3.34 -7.81 -7.76
N PRO A 110 4.01 -8.98 -7.77
CA PRO A 110 3.42 -10.21 -8.31
C PRO A 110 2.02 -10.53 -7.78
N MET A 111 1.78 -10.31 -6.49
CA MET A 111 0.48 -10.57 -5.88
C MET A 111 -0.62 -9.66 -6.46
N ALA A 112 -0.31 -8.39 -6.72
CA ALA A 112 -1.26 -7.46 -7.33
C ALA A 112 -1.56 -7.82 -8.78
N LEU A 113 -0.53 -8.23 -9.53
CA LEU A 113 -0.72 -8.73 -10.90
C LEU A 113 -1.64 -9.96 -10.91
N LEU A 114 -1.41 -10.90 -9.99
CA LEU A 114 -2.26 -12.09 -9.86
C LEU A 114 -3.70 -11.74 -9.50
N GLN A 115 -3.90 -10.74 -8.64
CA GLN A 115 -5.23 -10.26 -8.27
C GLN A 115 -5.99 -9.60 -9.42
N CYS A 116 -5.31 -9.22 -10.50
CA CYS A 116 -5.89 -8.52 -11.65
C CYS A 116 -5.89 -9.38 -12.93
N VAL A 117 -5.78 -10.68 -12.81
CA VAL A 117 -5.55 -11.60 -13.93
C VAL A 117 -6.64 -11.48 -15.00
N ASP A 118 -7.92 -11.40 -14.63
CA ASP A 118 -9.02 -11.35 -15.62
C ASP A 118 -9.00 -10.06 -16.44
N TYR A 119 -8.65 -8.94 -15.80
CA TYR A 119 -8.49 -7.69 -16.53
C TYR A 119 -7.27 -7.73 -17.45
N LEU A 120 -6.14 -8.20 -16.95
CA LEU A 120 -4.87 -8.24 -17.69
C LEU A 120 -4.92 -9.21 -18.87
N ASP A 121 -5.67 -10.30 -18.78
CA ASP A 121 -5.81 -11.28 -19.85
C ASP A 121 -6.49 -10.73 -21.12
N GLN A 122 -7.17 -9.59 -21.02
CA GLN A 122 -7.78 -8.92 -22.17
C GLN A 122 -6.77 -8.17 -23.04
N TYR A 123 -5.53 -8.02 -22.56
CA TYR A 123 -4.48 -7.24 -23.22
C TYR A 123 -3.21 -8.07 -23.39
N LYS A 124 -2.37 -7.64 -24.32
CA LYS A 124 -1.07 -8.28 -24.60
C LYS A 124 0.10 -7.49 -23.99
N TRP A 125 -0.11 -6.88 -22.85
CA TRP A 125 0.92 -6.14 -22.15
C TRP A 125 1.97 -7.07 -21.55
N LYS A 126 3.22 -6.65 -21.54
CA LYS A 126 4.25 -7.32 -20.76
C LYS A 126 4.02 -7.02 -19.28
N LEU A 127 3.96 -8.06 -18.46
CA LEU A 127 3.83 -7.90 -17.00
C LEU A 127 5.22 -7.87 -16.39
N VAL A 128 5.55 -6.78 -15.71
CA VAL A 128 6.85 -6.57 -15.06
C VAL A 128 6.64 -6.64 -13.54
N GLU A 129 7.19 -7.68 -12.95
CA GLU A 129 7.13 -7.88 -11.50
C GLU A 129 8.13 -6.95 -10.80
N THR A 130 7.67 -6.27 -9.77
CA THR A 130 8.48 -5.39 -8.92
C THR A 130 8.27 -5.72 -7.45
N GLU A 131 9.07 -5.12 -6.59
CA GLU A 131 8.99 -5.39 -5.15
C GLU A 131 7.77 -4.78 -4.46
N ASP A 132 7.09 -3.78 -5.07
CA ASP A 132 5.99 -3.07 -4.42
C ASP A 132 5.08 -2.36 -5.43
N THR A 133 3.79 -2.30 -5.11
CA THR A 133 2.76 -1.64 -5.94
C THR A 133 2.97 -0.12 -6.02
N ALA A 134 3.00 0.53 -4.88
CA ALA A 134 3.16 1.99 -4.80
C ALA A 134 4.51 2.45 -5.35
N LEU A 135 5.57 1.70 -5.09
CA LEU A 135 6.89 1.98 -5.65
C LEU A 135 6.91 1.89 -7.16
N SER A 136 6.17 0.95 -7.74
CA SER A 136 6.00 0.86 -9.20
C SER A 136 5.41 2.14 -9.78
N ALA A 137 4.37 2.67 -9.15
CA ALA A 137 3.74 3.93 -9.54
C ALA A 137 4.72 5.11 -9.42
N LYS A 138 5.44 5.20 -8.31
CA LYS A 138 6.45 6.22 -8.06
C LYS A 138 7.53 6.21 -9.14
N ASN A 139 8.06 5.03 -9.47
CA ASN A 139 9.11 4.89 -10.47
C ASN A 139 8.65 5.31 -11.87
N ILE A 140 7.44 4.96 -12.26
CA ILE A 140 6.86 5.40 -13.54
C ILE A 140 6.78 6.93 -13.59
N ALA A 141 6.32 7.55 -12.51
CA ALA A 141 6.23 9.01 -12.41
C ALA A 141 7.60 9.68 -12.49
N GLN A 142 8.57 9.20 -11.72
CA GLN A 142 9.92 9.78 -11.67
C GLN A 142 10.68 9.60 -12.98
N LYS A 143 10.58 8.44 -13.62
CA LYS A 143 11.25 8.14 -14.89
C LYS A 143 10.50 8.66 -16.10
N LYS A 144 9.29 9.20 -15.91
CA LYS A 144 8.41 9.68 -17.00
C LYS A 144 8.22 8.64 -18.09
N ASN A 145 7.93 7.40 -17.68
CA ASN A 145 7.74 6.28 -18.60
C ASN A 145 6.33 6.29 -19.19
N HIS A 146 6.18 6.85 -20.39
CA HIS A 146 4.91 6.99 -21.10
C HIS A 146 4.37 5.69 -21.70
N HIS A 147 5.13 4.60 -21.68
CA HIS A 147 4.74 3.30 -22.24
C HIS A 147 4.39 2.26 -21.18
N ALA A 148 4.47 2.64 -19.91
CA ALA A 148 4.17 1.76 -18.80
C ALA A 148 3.00 2.28 -17.98
N ALA A 149 2.27 1.34 -17.39
CA ALA A 149 1.29 1.61 -16.34
C ALA A 149 1.66 0.84 -15.08
N ALA A 150 1.18 1.30 -13.95
CA ALA A 150 1.30 0.61 -12.68
C ALA A 150 -0.06 0.11 -12.20
N ILE A 151 -0.06 -0.95 -11.41
CA ILE A 151 -1.23 -1.38 -10.65
C ILE A 151 -0.96 -1.10 -9.18
N ALA A 152 -1.80 -0.28 -8.56
CA ALA A 152 -1.67 0.10 -7.16
C ALA A 152 -3.01 0.62 -6.60
N GLY A 153 -3.02 0.95 -5.30
CA GLY A 153 -4.13 1.65 -4.67
C GLY A 153 -4.23 3.11 -5.12
N TYR A 154 -5.40 3.71 -4.93
CA TYR A 154 -5.67 5.08 -5.40
C TYR A 154 -4.70 6.14 -4.85
N LEU A 155 -4.21 5.93 -3.61
CA LEU A 155 -3.32 6.90 -2.96
C LEU A 155 -2.00 7.07 -3.71
N ALA A 156 -1.49 6.00 -4.32
CA ALA A 156 -0.28 6.08 -5.14
C ALA A 156 -0.49 7.02 -6.35
N ALA A 157 -1.63 6.95 -7.00
CA ALA A 157 -1.96 7.86 -8.10
C ALA A 157 -1.99 9.32 -7.62
N ARG A 158 -2.65 9.58 -6.49
CA ARG A 158 -2.75 10.93 -5.92
C ARG A 158 -1.38 11.49 -5.53
N LEU A 159 -0.56 10.71 -4.85
CA LEU A 159 0.76 11.17 -4.37
C LEU A 159 1.75 11.41 -5.50
N PHE A 160 1.73 10.59 -6.53
CA PHE A 160 2.74 10.63 -7.59
C PHE A 160 2.26 11.30 -8.87
N GLY A 161 1.06 11.87 -8.85
CA GLY A 161 0.52 12.63 -9.99
C GLY A 161 0.18 11.77 -11.20
N LEU A 162 -0.22 10.52 -10.99
CA LEU A 162 -0.68 9.61 -12.04
C LEU A 162 -2.20 9.69 -12.21
N GLU A 163 -2.67 9.39 -13.39
CA GLU A 163 -4.10 9.26 -13.70
C GLU A 163 -4.52 7.79 -13.63
N ILE A 164 -5.67 7.53 -13.02
CA ILE A 164 -6.28 6.21 -13.03
C ILE A 164 -6.98 6.01 -14.37
N LEU A 165 -6.46 5.10 -15.20
CA LEU A 165 -7.03 4.76 -16.50
C LEU A 165 -8.17 3.76 -16.37
N ALA A 166 -8.06 2.81 -15.44
CA ALA A 166 -9.08 1.83 -15.15
C ALA A 166 -9.14 1.58 -13.64
N PRO A 167 -10.25 1.95 -12.99
CA PRO A 167 -10.41 1.69 -11.56
C PRO A 167 -10.91 0.26 -11.32
N ASP A 168 -10.61 -0.25 -10.13
CA ASP A 168 -11.19 -1.49 -9.59
C ASP A 168 -11.02 -2.69 -10.54
N ILE A 169 -9.80 -2.90 -11.03
CA ILE A 169 -9.50 -3.96 -12.00
C ILE A 169 -9.20 -5.32 -11.35
N HIS A 170 -9.24 -5.43 -10.04
CA HIS A 170 -9.04 -6.70 -9.33
C HIS A 170 -10.17 -7.68 -9.63
N THR A 171 -9.81 -8.95 -9.82
CA THR A 171 -10.74 -10.00 -10.27
C THR A 171 -11.79 -10.32 -9.21
N ILE A 172 -11.37 -10.53 -7.96
CA ILE A 172 -12.26 -10.86 -6.83
C ILE A 172 -12.61 -9.56 -6.11
N LYS A 173 -13.86 -9.10 -6.28
CA LYS A 173 -14.32 -7.80 -5.76
C LYS A 173 -14.43 -7.77 -4.23
N ASN A 174 -14.72 -8.91 -3.60
CA ASN A 174 -14.75 -9.03 -2.16
C ASN A 174 -13.37 -9.37 -1.61
N ASN A 175 -12.49 -8.37 -1.60
CA ASN A 175 -11.12 -8.47 -1.10
C ASN A 175 -10.93 -7.43 0.00
N CYS A 176 -10.85 -7.89 1.24
CA CYS A 176 -10.75 -7.03 2.40
C CYS A 176 -9.58 -7.46 3.29
N THR A 177 -8.80 -6.50 3.74
CA THR A 177 -7.70 -6.73 4.68
C THR A 177 -8.04 -6.06 6.01
N ARG A 178 -7.81 -6.78 7.09
CA ARG A 178 -7.91 -6.28 8.46
C ARG A 178 -6.54 -5.80 8.93
N PHE A 179 -6.50 -4.55 9.35
CA PHE A 179 -5.32 -3.91 9.92
C PHE A 179 -5.53 -3.64 11.40
N LEU A 180 -4.48 -3.81 12.18
CA LEU A 180 -4.45 -3.38 13.57
C LEU A 180 -3.70 -2.07 13.70
N ILE A 181 -4.17 -1.23 14.61
CA ILE A 181 -3.47 -0.03 15.03
C ILE A 181 -2.79 -0.36 16.36
N ILE A 182 -1.49 -0.19 16.40
CA ILE A 182 -0.66 -0.56 17.55
C ILE A 182 0.04 0.67 18.13
N ARG A 183 0.27 0.64 19.44
CA ARG A 183 1.00 1.66 20.17
C ARG A 183 1.93 1.02 21.19
N PRO A 184 2.87 1.78 21.79
CA PRO A 184 3.67 1.27 22.90
C PRO A 184 2.79 0.93 24.11
N ASP A 185 3.24 -0.03 24.91
CA ASP A 185 2.63 -0.39 26.18
C ASP A 185 2.81 0.75 27.22
#